data_2eb4bcef1242d9448d427026e8341a6e
#
_entry.id   2eb4bcef1242d9448d427026e8341a6e
#
_cell.length_a   1.000
_cell.length_b   1.000
_cell.length_c   1.000
_cell.angle_alpha   90.00
_cell.angle_beta   90.00
_cell.angle_gamma   90.00
#
_symmetry.space_group_name_H-M   'P 1'
#
loop_
_entity.id
_entity.type
_entity.pdbx_description
1 polymer ?
#
loop_
_entity_poly.entity_id
_entity_poly.type
_entity_poly.pdbx_seq_one_letter_code
_entity_poly.pdbx_strand_id
1 'polypeptide(L)'
;MAEQATKRRAPGRPKKADTVANAQPAMPIPESKPKKRTIKRKEVVNENKEYKIRKGGGVVYMLPQKGVTVYDEANDTVREIRYCPNEPSIYVDEQSDNAVRQSVAFRMGRLFVPKEKPNLRKFLDMHPQNGPVFTEIDKRRDAEKELEKEFVLTDAIARVRDADINDLLPVAIYFGVNINAPVSEIRYNLLTIAKRKTEEFLQSFDSPQVMTRSTIQQAKDYQILNVKKNGVFWFDSNNLIVSVPVGQDPMDVMVRFCLTEKGASVLSNLEERLDKLG
;
A
#
# COMPACT_ATOMS: atom_id res chain seq x y z
N MET A 1 -56.50 -25.82 64.77
CA MET A 1 -55.42 -26.63 65.35
C MET A 1 -54.12 -26.05 64.82
N ALA A 2 -53.57 -25.10 65.47
CA ALA A 2 -52.63 -25.08 66.60
C ALA A 2 -51.46 -26.06 66.42
N GLU A 3 -50.26 -25.48 66.25
CA GLU A 3 -49.12 -25.73 67.11
C GLU A 3 -47.89 -24.99 66.47
N GLN A 4 -47.55 -23.92 66.98
CA GLN A 4 -46.65 -23.55 68.08
C GLN A 4 -45.16 -23.68 67.74
N ALA A 5 -44.54 -22.50 67.72
CA ALA A 5 -43.18 -22.15 67.63
C ALA A 5 -42.29 -22.66 68.77
N THR A 6 -41.05 -22.89 68.54
CA THR A 6 -40.04 -22.76 69.60
C THR A 6 -38.77 -22.06 69.08
N LYS A 7 -38.57 -20.86 69.61
CA LYS A 7 -37.34 -20.07 69.61
C LYS A 7 -36.23 -20.82 70.34
N ARG A 8 -35.01 -20.95 69.77
CA ARG A 8 -33.79 -21.21 70.55
C ARG A 8 -32.84 -20.06 70.41
N ARG A 9 -32.46 -19.58 71.60
CA ARG A 9 -31.50 -18.49 71.87
C ARG A 9 -30.11 -18.84 71.47
N ALA A 10 -29.35 -17.81 71.00
CA ALA A 10 -27.92 -17.83 70.79
C ALA A 10 -27.14 -17.71 72.12
N PRO A 11 -25.98 -18.33 72.28
CA PRO A 11 -25.04 -18.04 73.37
C PRO A 11 -24.04 -16.99 72.96
N GLY A 12 -23.63 -16.26 73.97
CA GLY A 12 -22.91 -14.98 73.92
C GLY A 12 -21.45 -15.06 73.55
N ARG A 13 -21.01 -13.92 73.23
CA ARG A 13 -19.67 -13.45 72.86
C ARG A 13 -18.75 -13.43 74.11
N PRO A 14 -17.55 -14.02 74.06
CA PRO A 14 -16.53 -13.72 75.11
C PRO A 14 -15.74 -12.47 74.77
N LYS A 15 -15.31 -11.79 75.80
CA LYS A 15 -14.62 -10.51 75.86
C LYS A 15 -13.18 -10.55 75.34
N LYS A 16 -12.74 -9.43 74.82
CA LYS A 16 -11.35 -9.07 74.49
C LYS A 16 -10.35 -9.35 75.64
N ALA A 17 -9.23 -9.91 75.27
CA ALA A 17 -7.99 -9.74 76.02
C ALA A 17 -6.97 -9.10 75.08
N ASP A 18 -6.43 -7.98 75.53
CA ASP A 18 -5.37 -7.20 74.91
C ASP A 18 -4.07 -8.03 74.90
N THR A 19 -3.49 -8.16 73.73
CA THR A 19 -2.06 -8.55 73.66
C THR A 19 -1.40 -7.63 72.61
N VAL A 20 -0.47 -6.90 73.15
CA VAL A 20 0.32 -5.88 72.50
C VAL A 20 1.35 -6.55 71.59
N ALA A 21 1.48 -5.96 70.38
CA ALA A 21 2.66 -5.80 69.54
C ALA A 21 3.52 -7.03 69.18
N ASN A 22 3.59 -7.27 67.93
CA ASN A 22 4.85 -7.24 67.19
C ASN A 22 4.55 -7.04 65.72
N ALA A 23 4.66 -5.78 65.22
CA ALA A 23 4.55 -5.49 63.82
C ALA A 23 5.88 -5.87 63.14
N GLN A 24 5.91 -7.02 62.47
CA GLN A 24 6.92 -7.27 61.48
C GLN A 24 6.57 -6.52 60.19
N PRO A 25 7.54 -5.86 59.53
CA PRO A 25 7.27 -5.16 58.29
C PRO A 25 6.83 -6.14 57.20
N ALA A 26 5.70 -5.85 56.61
CA ALA A 26 5.16 -6.61 55.45
C ALA A 26 6.18 -6.61 54.33
N MET A 27 6.64 -7.81 53.98
CA MET A 27 7.45 -8.02 52.77
C MET A 27 6.60 -7.64 51.54
N PRO A 28 7.17 -6.88 50.58
CA PRO A 28 6.43 -6.52 49.38
C PRO A 28 6.10 -7.81 48.58
N ILE A 29 4.83 -8.01 48.36
CA ILE A 29 4.32 -9.08 47.48
C ILE A 29 4.87 -8.77 46.07
N PRO A 30 5.64 -9.67 45.44
CA PRO A 30 6.10 -9.42 44.08
C PRO A 30 4.90 -9.39 43.13
N GLU A 31 4.63 -8.22 42.57
CA GLU A 31 3.66 -8.08 41.46
C GLU A 31 4.11 -8.97 40.32
N SER A 32 3.53 -10.13 40.21
CA SER A 32 3.68 -11.00 39.04
C SER A 32 2.94 -10.32 37.87
N LYS A 33 3.68 -9.60 37.03
CA LYS A 33 3.16 -9.11 35.74
C LYS A 33 2.55 -10.30 34.99
N PRO A 34 1.32 -10.20 34.49
CA PRO A 34 0.69 -11.30 33.77
C PRO A 34 1.54 -11.66 32.56
N LYS A 35 2.07 -12.88 32.54
CA LYS A 35 2.81 -13.42 31.38
C LYS A 35 1.86 -13.43 30.19
N LYS A 36 2.10 -12.57 29.21
CA LYS A 36 1.36 -12.59 27.94
C LYS A 36 1.49 -14.00 27.36
N ARG A 37 0.40 -14.76 27.35
CA ARG A 37 0.35 -16.06 26.69
C ARG A 37 0.47 -15.83 25.19
N THR A 38 1.59 -16.21 24.60
CA THR A 38 1.77 -16.21 23.15
C THR A 38 0.89 -17.31 22.56
N ILE A 39 -0.17 -16.92 21.88
CA ILE A 39 -1.04 -17.87 21.17
C ILE A 39 -0.25 -18.36 19.94
N LYS A 40 0.19 -19.60 19.96
CA LYS A 40 0.79 -20.23 18.78
C LYS A 40 -0.29 -20.48 17.73
N ARG A 41 -0.31 -19.67 16.70
CA ARG A 41 -1.23 -19.82 15.57
C ARG A 41 -0.71 -20.95 14.67
N LYS A 42 -1.55 -21.96 14.42
CA LYS A 42 -1.25 -23.00 13.44
C LYS A 42 -1.51 -22.40 12.05
N GLU A 43 -0.47 -22.21 11.25
CA GLU A 43 -0.64 -21.84 9.85
C GLU A 43 -1.21 -23.04 9.09
N VAL A 44 -2.42 -22.88 8.58
CA VAL A 44 -3.01 -23.86 7.67
C VAL A 44 -2.51 -23.52 6.25
N VAL A 45 -1.51 -24.27 5.80
CA VAL A 45 -1.07 -24.20 4.40
C VAL A 45 -2.12 -24.94 3.57
N ASN A 46 -2.89 -24.20 2.78
CA ASN A 46 -3.79 -24.81 1.81
C ASN A 46 -2.98 -25.26 0.60
N GLU A 47 -2.71 -26.57 0.52
CA GLU A 47 -1.94 -27.16 -0.57
C GLU A 47 -2.71 -27.25 -1.89
N ASN A 48 -4.03 -27.04 -1.88
CA ASN A 48 -4.84 -26.96 -3.08
C ASN A 48 -4.74 -25.55 -3.71
N LYS A 49 -4.67 -25.48 -5.03
CA LYS A 49 -4.61 -24.22 -5.77
C LYS A 49 -5.92 -23.95 -6.48
N GLU A 50 -6.31 -22.70 -6.57
CA GLU A 50 -7.46 -22.23 -7.35
C GLU A 50 -7.00 -21.15 -8.32
N TYR A 51 -7.45 -21.24 -9.57
CA TYR A 51 -7.14 -20.26 -10.61
C TYR A 51 -8.43 -19.59 -11.08
N LYS A 52 -8.35 -18.30 -11.44
CA LYS A 52 -9.46 -17.51 -12.00
C LYS A 52 -9.10 -16.89 -13.34
N ILE A 53 -10.08 -16.74 -14.23
CA ILE A 53 -9.94 -15.95 -15.46
C ILE A 53 -10.02 -14.46 -15.11
N ARG A 54 -9.13 -13.64 -15.69
CA ARG A 54 -9.06 -12.20 -15.43
C ARG A 54 -10.13 -11.39 -16.16
N LYS A 55 -10.47 -11.76 -17.40
CA LYS A 55 -11.46 -11.04 -18.21
C LYS A 55 -12.34 -12.03 -18.97
N GLY A 56 -13.69 -11.87 -18.87
CA GLY A 56 -14.65 -12.42 -19.80
C GLY A 56 -14.63 -13.94 -19.90
N GLY A 57 -14.77 -14.66 -18.81
CA GLY A 57 -14.98 -16.11 -18.87
C GLY A 57 -16.43 -16.40 -19.23
N GLY A 58 -16.67 -17.03 -20.38
CA GLY A 58 -17.94 -17.70 -20.65
C GLY A 58 -18.19 -18.84 -19.66
N VAL A 59 -19.24 -19.63 -19.88
CA VAL A 59 -19.56 -20.77 -19.00
C VAL A 59 -18.38 -21.75 -18.90
N VAL A 60 -17.67 -21.98 -20.03
CA VAL A 60 -16.49 -22.82 -20.08
C VAL A 60 -15.41 -22.14 -20.93
N TYR A 61 -14.18 -22.09 -20.41
CA TYR A 61 -13.00 -21.69 -21.16
C TYR A 61 -11.99 -22.84 -21.17
N MET A 62 -11.63 -23.29 -22.36
CA MET A 62 -10.67 -24.39 -22.56
C MET A 62 -9.27 -23.81 -22.80
N LEU A 63 -8.28 -24.25 -22.04
CA LEU A 63 -6.90 -23.87 -22.26
C LEU A 63 -6.31 -24.55 -23.51
N PRO A 64 -5.65 -23.79 -24.39
CA PRO A 64 -4.89 -24.39 -25.50
C PRO A 64 -3.77 -25.29 -24.98
N GLN A 65 -3.58 -26.44 -25.63
CA GLN A 65 -2.52 -27.40 -25.27
C GLN A 65 -1.74 -27.90 -26.48
N LYS A 66 -2.02 -27.39 -27.66
CA LYS A 66 -1.30 -27.76 -28.90
C LYS A 66 -0.41 -26.59 -29.28
N GLY A 67 0.87 -26.88 -29.50
CA GLY A 67 1.85 -25.87 -29.89
C GLY A 67 2.14 -24.84 -28.80
N VAL A 68 1.93 -25.20 -27.52
CA VAL A 68 2.23 -24.31 -26.38
C VAL A 68 3.70 -24.49 -26.04
N THR A 69 4.50 -23.51 -26.42
CA THR A 69 5.94 -23.49 -26.14
C THR A 69 6.28 -22.59 -24.96
N VAL A 70 7.24 -23.02 -24.16
CA VAL A 70 7.78 -22.27 -23.01
C VAL A 70 9.30 -22.34 -23.05
N TYR A 71 9.93 -21.33 -22.48
CA TYR A 71 11.36 -21.34 -22.27
C TYR A 71 11.69 -22.12 -21.00
N ASP A 72 12.50 -23.15 -21.11
CA ASP A 72 13.00 -23.95 -20.01
C ASP A 72 14.37 -23.41 -19.57
N GLU A 73 14.38 -22.64 -18.48
CA GLU A 73 15.60 -22.02 -17.95
C GLU A 73 16.67 -23.05 -17.51
N ALA A 74 16.24 -24.26 -17.11
CA ALA A 74 17.15 -25.27 -16.64
C ALA A 74 18.00 -25.87 -17.79
N ASN A 75 17.41 -25.96 -18.99
CA ASN A 75 18.04 -26.54 -20.17
C ASN A 75 18.41 -25.49 -21.23
N ASP A 76 18.13 -24.20 -21.00
CA ASP A 76 18.35 -23.09 -21.93
C ASP A 76 17.74 -23.34 -23.32
N THR A 77 16.52 -23.90 -23.35
CA THR A 77 15.85 -24.30 -24.59
C THR A 77 14.36 -23.98 -24.58
N VAL A 78 13.79 -23.79 -25.79
CA VAL A 78 12.36 -23.65 -25.94
C VAL A 78 11.75 -25.03 -26.13
N ARG A 79 10.82 -25.42 -25.27
CA ARG A 79 10.18 -26.73 -25.24
C ARG A 79 8.66 -26.61 -25.33
N GLU A 80 8.00 -27.60 -25.94
CA GLU A 80 6.55 -27.67 -25.96
C GLU A 80 6.03 -28.34 -24.68
N ILE A 81 4.97 -27.80 -24.10
CA ILE A 81 4.31 -28.33 -22.91
C ILE A 81 2.90 -28.82 -23.22
N ARG A 82 2.52 -29.92 -22.55
CA ARG A 82 1.18 -30.56 -22.71
C ARG A 82 0.82 -31.27 -21.40
N TYR A 83 -0.44 -31.11 -20.97
CA TYR A 83 -0.92 -31.82 -19.79
C TYR A 83 -1.45 -33.21 -20.13
N CYS A 84 -0.76 -34.21 -19.61
CA CYS A 84 -1.14 -35.64 -19.67
C CYS A 84 -1.11 -36.17 -18.23
N PRO A 85 -2.26 -36.56 -17.62
CA PRO A 85 -2.32 -36.99 -16.23
C PRO A 85 -1.62 -38.32 -15.96
N ASN A 86 -1.41 -39.14 -17.02
CA ASN A 86 -0.70 -40.41 -16.94
C ASN A 86 0.82 -40.30 -17.13
N GLU A 87 1.34 -39.09 -17.33
CA GLU A 87 2.76 -38.85 -17.54
C GLU A 87 3.39 -38.09 -16.33
N PRO A 88 4.66 -38.38 -16.01
CA PRO A 88 5.36 -37.69 -14.93
C PRO A 88 5.81 -36.27 -15.29
N SER A 89 5.95 -35.99 -16.59
CA SER A 89 6.39 -34.69 -17.09
C SER A 89 5.32 -33.98 -17.92
N ILE A 90 5.40 -32.63 -17.97
CA ILE A 90 4.57 -31.78 -18.82
C ILE A 90 5.22 -31.51 -20.19
N TYR A 91 6.51 -31.79 -20.34
CA TYR A 91 7.24 -31.56 -21.59
C TYR A 91 6.96 -32.69 -22.58
N VAL A 92 6.64 -32.33 -23.82
CA VAL A 92 6.21 -33.27 -24.84
C VAL A 92 7.31 -34.27 -25.23
N ASP A 93 8.55 -33.81 -25.24
CA ASP A 93 9.75 -34.61 -25.53
C ASP A 93 10.10 -35.66 -24.46
N GLU A 94 9.56 -35.50 -23.24
CA GLU A 94 9.71 -36.44 -22.14
C GLU A 94 8.53 -37.39 -21.94
N GLN A 95 7.45 -37.21 -22.74
CA GLN A 95 6.24 -38.02 -22.63
C GLN A 95 6.34 -39.27 -23.51
N SER A 96 5.72 -40.35 -23.04
CA SER A 96 5.65 -41.60 -23.79
C SER A 96 4.65 -41.54 -24.96
N ASP A 97 4.76 -42.50 -25.88
CA ASP A 97 3.79 -42.66 -27.02
C ASP A 97 2.36 -42.92 -26.50
N ASN A 98 2.22 -43.43 -25.30
CA ASN A 98 0.94 -43.71 -24.66
C ASN A 98 0.39 -42.51 -23.86
N ALA A 99 0.96 -41.32 -24.00
CA ALA A 99 0.51 -40.12 -23.33
C ALA A 99 -0.91 -39.69 -23.70
N VAL A 100 -1.82 -39.71 -22.75
CA VAL A 100 -3.21 -39.32 -22.93
C VAL A 100 -3.43 -37.89 -22.50
N ARG A 101 -3.67 -37.01 -23.48
CA ARG A 101 -3.94 -35.58 -23.22
C ARG A 101 -5.30 -35.39 -22.53
N GLN A 102 -5.34 -34.69 -21.44
CA GLN A 102 -6.57 -34.25 -20.77
C GLN A 102 -6.80 -32.77 -20.98
N SER A 103 -8.02 -32.41 -21.41
CA SER A 103 -8.41 -31.01 -21.54
C SER A 103 -8.44 -30.31 -20.19
N VAL A 104 -7.87 -29.08 -20.13
CA VAL A 104 -7.90 -28.23 -18.98
C VAL A 104 -8.91 -27.12 -19.23
N ALA A 105 -9.99 -27.08 -18.43
CA ALA A 105 -11.09 -26.16 -18.64
C ALA A 105 -11.42 -25.41 -17.35
N PHE A 106 -11.54 -24.10 -17.48
CA PHE A 106 -12.14 -23.23 -16.46
C PHE A 106 -13.66 -23.29 -16.60
N ARG A 107 -14.35 -23.58 -15.51
CA ARG A 107 -15.80 -23.59 -15.44
C ARG A 107 -16.27 -22.40 -14.59
N MET A 108 -17.23 -21.64 -15.10
CA MET A 108 -17.69 -20.40 -14.44
C MET A 108 -16.53 -19.47 -14.04
N GLY A 109 -15.51 -19.41 -14.91
CA GLY A 109 -14.33 -18.58 -14.71
C GLY A 109 -13.32 -19.09 -13.66
N ARG A 110 -13.50 -20.32 -13.12
CA ARG A 110 -12.62 -20.89 -12.08
C ARG A 110 -12.12 -22.29 -12.46
N LEU A 111 -10.94 -22.62 -11.96
CA LEU A 111 -10.34 -23.96 -12.02
C LEU A 111 -9.73 -24.31 -10.68
N PHE A 112 -10.23 -25.38 -10.08
CA PHE A 112 -9.68 -25.92 -8.85
C PHE A 112 -8.68 -27.04 -9.16
N VAL A 113 -7.50 -26.97 -8.57
CA VAL A 113 -6.40 -27.93 -8.76
C VAL A 113 -6.02 -28.52 -7.41
N PRO A 114 -6.37 -29.80 -7.16
CA PRO A 114 -5.99 -30.47 -5.93
C PRO A 114 -4.49 -30.72 -5.87
N LYS A 115 -3.99 -30.96 -4.66
CA LYS A 115 -2.57 -31.22 -4.40
C LYS A 115 -2.04 -32.50 -5.10
N GLU A 116 -2.90 -33.45 -5.30
CA GLU A 116 -2.59 -34.74 -5.94
C GLU A 116 -2.24 -34.63 -7.43
N LYS A 117 -2.43 -33.42 -8.03
CA LYS A 117 -2.15 -33.17 -9.46
C LYS A 117 -0.98 -32.17 -9.65
N PRO A 118 0.25 -32.54 -9.26
CA PRO A 118 1.39 -31.61 -9.36
C PRO A 118 1.72 -31.21 -10.79
N ASN A 119 1.55 -32.12 -11.76
CA ASN A 119 1.81 -31.85 -13.17
C ASN A 119 0.81 -30.85 -13.75
N LEU A 120 -0.46 -30.87 -13.32
CA LEU A 120 -1.43 -29.86 -13.71
C LEU A 120 -1.04 -28.47 -13.18
N ARG A 121 -0.54 -28.40 -11.95
CA ARG A 121 -0.04 -27.15 -11.39
C ARG A 121 1.14 -26.62 -12.18
N LYS A 122 2.16 -27.47 -12.37
CA LYS A 122 3.36 -27.11 -13.16
C LYS A 122 2.98 -26.62 -14.57
N PHE A 123 2.04 -27.32 -15.23
CA PHE A 123 1.52 -26.90 -16.55
C PHE A 123 0.86 -25.53 -16.50
N LEU A 124 0.02 -25.23 -15.49
CA LEU A 124 -0.65 -23.94 -15.36
C LEU A 124 0.34 -22.82 -14.99
N ASP A 125 1.30 -23.10 -14.12
CA ASP A 125 2.29 -22.13 -13.68
C ASP A 125 3.21 -21.70 -14.83
N MET A 126 3.58 -22.64 -15.72
CA MET A 126 4.43 -22.38 -16.89
C MET A 126 3.66 -21.92 -18.14
N HIS A 127 2.32 -22.01 -18.15
CA HIS A 127 1.54 -21.70 -19.34
C HIS A 127 1.61 -20.20 -19.70
N PRO A 128 1.86 -19.83 -20.99
CA PRO A 128 2.00 -18.42 -21.40
C PRO A 128 0.79 -17.53 -21.12
N GLN A 129 -0.39 -18.13 -20.97
CA GLN A 129 -1.61 -17.41 -20.62
C GLN A 129 -1.76 -17.16 -19.10
N ASN A 130 -0.85 -17.70 -18.26
CA ASN A 130 -0.79 -17.36 -16.86
C ASN A 130 -0.36 -15.89 -16.70
N GLY A 131 -1.13 -15.12 -15.97
CA GLY A 131 -0.98 -13.66 -15.85
C GLY A 131 -1.87 -12.89 -16.83
N PRO A 132 -1.75 -13.05 -18.17
CA PRO A 132 -2.60 -12.33 -19.13
C PRO A 132 -4.08 -12.76 -19.12
N VAL A 133 -4.35 -14.05 -19.14
CA VAL A 133 -5.71 -14.61 -19.29
C VAL A 133 -6.27 -15.12 -17.96
N PHE A 134 -5.48 -15.89 -17.22
CA PHE A 134 -5.87 -16.41 -15.91
C PHE A 134 -4.78 -16.14 -14.88
N THR A 135 -5.13 -16.26 -13.58
CA THR A 135 -4.20 -16.08 -12.48
C THR A 135 -4.58 -16.98 -11.31
N GLU A 136 -3.59 -17.39 -10.54
CA GLU A 136 -3.80 -18.08 -9.27
C GLU A 136 -4.49 -17.17 -8.26
N ILE A 137 -5.44 -17.72 -7.50
CA ILE A 137 -6.07 -17.06 -6.36
C ILE A 137 -5.28 -17.45 -5.12
N ASP A 138 -4.38 -16.59 -4.71
CA ASP A 138 -3.65 -16.72 -3.45
C ASP A 138 -4.22 -15.73 -2.43
N LYS A 139 -5.12 -16.24 -1.58
CA LYS A 139 -5.77 -15.41 -0.54
C LYS A 139 -4.79 -14.76 0.43
N ARG A 140 -3.61 -15.39 0.66
CA ARG A 140 -2.60 -14.84 1.57
C ARG A 140 -1.90 -13.65 0.92
N ARG A 141 -1.39 -13.86 -0.29
CA ARG A 141 -0.74 -12.80 -1.08
C ARG A 141 -1.69 -11.66 -1.42
N ASP A 142 -2.96 -11.97 -1.72
CA ASP A 142 -3.97 -10.95 -2.01
C ASP A 142 -4.28 -10.13 -0.74
N ALA A 143 -4.39 -10.79 0.43
CA ALA A 143 -4.57 -10.11 1.71
C ALA A 143 -3.34 -9.28 2.12
N GLU A 144 -2.12 -9.77 1.90
CA GLU A 144 -0.88 -9.03 2.16
C GLU A 144 -0.82 -7.74 1.32
N LYS A 145 -1.10 -7.84 0.03
CA LYS A 145 -1.15 -6.67 -0.87
C LYS A 145 -2.24 -5.67 -0.49
N GLU A 146 -3.38 -6.15 -0.05
CA GLU A 146 -4.48 -5.27 0.39
C GLU A 146 -4.11 -4.56 1.69
N LEU A 147 -3.51 -5.28 2.65
CA LEU A 147 -2.99 -4.68 3.88
C LEU A 147 -1.91 -3.64 3.61
N GLU A 148 -0.98 -3.92 2.69
CA GLU A 148 0.05 -2.97 2.31
C GLU A 148 -0.56 -1.66 1.77
N LYS A 149 -1.54 -1.75 0.88
CA LYS A 149 -2.26 -0.58 0.37
C LYS A 149 -2.98 0.20 1.47
N GLU A 150 -3.63 -0.50 2.39
CA GLU A 150 -4.32 0.14 3.53
C GLU A 150 -3.33 0.81 4.48
N PHE A 151 -2.13 0.26 4.69
CA PHE A 151 -1.10 0.90 5.48
C PHE A 151 -0.56 2.15 4.79
N VAL A 152 -0.26 2.08 3.49
CA VAL A 152 0.17 3.26 2.71
C VAL A 152 -0.90 4.35 2.72
N LEU A 153 -2.18 3.99 2.62
CA LEU A 153 -3.29 4.94 2.75
C LEU A 153 -3.34 5.56 4.16
N THR A 154 -3.14 4.75 5.20
CA THR A 154 -3.12 5.22 6.59
C THR A 154 -1.98 6.20 6.82
N ASP A 155 -0.79 5.93 6.26
CA ASP A 155 0.36 6.82 6.34
C ASP A 155 0.09 8.16 5.63
N ALA A 156 -0.56 8.14 4.48
CA ALA A 156 -0.96 9.37 3.78
C ALA A 156 -1.97 10.20 4.58
N ILE A 157 -2.94 9.56 5.22
CA ILE A 157 -3.91 10.23 6.10
C ILE A 157 -3.23 10.81 7.33
N ALA A 158 -2.32 10.06 7.95
CA ALA A 158 -1.53 10.51 9.09
C ALA A 158 -0.67 11.72 8.71
N ARG A 159 -0.05 11.70 7.52
CA ARG A 159 0.75 12.84 7.03
C ARG A 159 -0.07 14.11 6.90
N VAL A 160 -1.31 14.05 6.37
CA VAL A 160 -2.22 15.22 6.31
C VAL A 160 -2.61 15.71 7.70
N ARG A 161 -2.80 14.80 8.66
CA ARG A 161 -3.20 15.14 10.03
C ARG A 161 -2.08 15.82 10.81
N ASP A 162 -0.88 15.24 10.74
CA ASP A 162 0.22 15.52 11.67
C ASP A 162 1.23 16.55 11.11
N ALA A 163 1.29 16.73 9.78
CA ALA A 163 2.17 17.72 9.17
C ALA A 163 1.76 19.16 9.50
N ASP A 164 2.75 20.03 9.64
CA ASP A 164 2.50 21.46 9.80
C ASP A 164 1.88 22.05 8.53
N ILE A 165 1.19 23.19 8.66
CA ILE A 165 0.57 23.84 7.52
C ILE A 165 1.61 24.29 6.48
N ASN A 166 2.78 24.72 6.95
CA ASN A 166 3.88 25.13 6.08
C ASN A 166 4.41 24.00 5.20
N ASP A 167 4.40 22.77 5.67
CA ASP A 167 4.77 21.57 4.91
C ASP A 167 3.67 21.15 3.91
N LEU A 168 2.42 21.47 4.23
CA LEU A 168 1.27 21.14 3.39
C LEU A 168 1.06 22.14 2.24
N LEU A 169 1.46 23.40 2.39
CA LEU A 169 1.27 24.41 1.36
C LEU A 169 1.96 24.08 0.02
N PRO A 170 3.24 23.63 -0.02
CA PRO A 170 3.86 23.21 -1.27
C PRO A 170 3.10 22.09 -1.99
N VAL A 171 2.63 21.12 -1.22
CA VAL A 171 1.83 19.99 -1.73
C VAL A 171 0.47 20.49 -2.23
N ALA A 172 -0.18 21.42 -1.51
CA ALA A 172 -1.44 22.04 -1.92
C ALA A 172 -1.29 22.77 -3.25
N ILE A 173 -0.23 23.55 -3.42
CA ILE A 173 0.09 24.24 -4.68
C ILE A 173 0.31 23.24 -5.82
N TYR A 174 1.04 22.16 -5.56
CA TYR A 174 1.31 21.13 -6.57
C TYR A 174 0.02 20.49 -7.09
N PHE A 175 -0.90 20.15 -6.19
CA PHE A 175 -2.20 19.56 -6.54
C PHE A 175 -3.29 20.59 -6.95
N GLY A 176 -2.97 21.87 -6.98
CA GLY A 176 -3.89 22.93 -7.38
C GLY A 176 -4.99 23.24 -6.34
N VAL A 177 -4.73 22.99 -5.07
CA VAL A 177 -5.62 23.35 -3.97
C VAL A 177 -5.46 24.84 -3.67
N ASN A 178 -6.58 25.53 -3.40
CA ASN A 178 -6.56 26.94 -3.04
C ASN A 178 -5.90 27.15 -1.67
N ILE A 179 -4.72 27.76 -1.65
CA ILE A 179 -3.94 28.02 -0.43
C ILE A 179 -4.48 29.19 0.41
N ASN A 180 -5.33 30.04 -0.15
CA ASN A 180 -5.97 31.16 0.54
C ASN A 180 -7.25 30.75 1.29
N ALA A 181 -7.64 29.48 1.19
CA ALA A 181 -8.76 28.91 1.94
C ALA A 181 -8.40 28.68 3.42
N PRO A 182 -9.39 28.52 4.31
CA PRO A 182 -9.14 28.12 5.69
C PRO A 182 -8.33 26.84 5.79
N VAL A 183 -7.45 26.72 6.78
CA VAL A 183 -6.57 25.54 7.00
C VAL A 183 -7.35 24.22 7.01
N SER A 184 -8.56 24.23 7.59
CA SER A 184 -9.43 23.06 7.63
C SER A 184 -9.88 22.61 6.23
N GLU A 185 -10.14 23.55 5.34
CA GLU A 185 -10.54 23.29 3.96
C GLU A 185 -9.35 22.76 3.13
N ILE A 186 -8.18 23.37 3.29
CA ILE A 186 -6.93 22.90 2.67
C ILE A 186 -6.66 21.43 3.07
N ARG A 187 -6.70 21.14 4.38
CA ARG A 187 -6.52 19.78 4.89
C ARG A 187 -7.58 18.80 4.36
N TYR A 188 -8.83 19.21 4.28
CA TYR A 188 -9.91 18.38 3.73
C TYR A 188 -9.69 18.04 2.26
N ASN A 189 -9.30 19.03 1.45
CA ASN A 189 -9.01 18.85 0.03
C ASN A 189 -7.79 17.93 -0.16
N LEU A 190 -6.71 18.14 0.60
CA LEU A 190 -5.54 17.28 0.60
C LEU A 190 -5.85 15.85 1.05
N LEU A 191 -6.70 15.67 2.06
CA LEU A 191 -7.17 14.35 2.49
C LEU A 191 -7.92 13.62 1.38
N THR A 192 -8.73 14.34 0.61
CA THR A 192 -9.45 13.76 -0.54
C THR A 192 -8.47 13.32 -1.64
N ILE A 193 -7.44 14.11 -1.89
CA ILE A 193 -6.37 13.79 -2.85
C ILE A 193 -5.55 12.59 -2.36
N ALA A 194 -5.15 12.58 -1.09
CA ALA A 194 -4.42 11.48 -0.46
C ALA A 194 -5.14 10.13 -0.57
N LYS A 195 -6.48 10.12 -0.45
CA LYS A 195 -7.30 8.92 -0.65
C LYS A 195 -7.37 8.45 -2.11
N ARG A 196 -7.29 9.37 -3.07
CA ARG A 196 -7.42 9.05 -4.51
C ARG A 196 -6.10 8.70 -5.16
N LYS A 197 -5.00 9.31 -4.73
CA LYS A 197 -3.65 9.23 -5.31
C LYS A 197 -2.61 9.09 -4.22
N THR A 198 -2.74 8.03 -3.43
CA THR A 198 -2.00 7.84 -2.18
C THR A 198 -0.48 7.87 -2.36
N GLU A 199 0.03 7.11 -3.34
CA GLU A 199 1.48 7.02 -3.59
C GLU A 199 2.05 8.35 -4.11
N GLU A 200 1.37 8.98 -5.09
CA GLU A 200 1.76 10.28 -5.64
C GLU A 200 1.76 11.36 -4.56
N PHE A 201 0.76 11.30 -3.66
CA PHE A 201 0.64 12.23 -2.54
C PHE A 201 1.81 12.08 -1.55
N LEU A 202 2.16 10.87 -1.16
CA LEU A 202 3.29 10.64 -0.26
C LEU A 202 4.63 11.07 -0.88
N GLN A 203 4.85 10.74 -2.15
CA GLN A 203 6.05 11.12 -2.88
C GLN A 203 6.18 12.63 -3.06
N SER A 204 5.08 13.38 -3.05
CA SER A 204 5.10 14.83 -3.24
C SER A 204 5.81 15.59 -2.12
N PHE A 205 5.85 15.07 -0.90
CA PHE A 205 6.53 15.72 0.24
C PHE A 205 8.06 15.77 0.08
N ASP A 206 8.62 14.72 -0.53
CA ASP A 206 10.08 14.59 -0.70
C ASP A 206 10.53 14.97 -2.11
N SER A 207 9.62 15.48 -2.94
CA SER A 207 9.90 15.81 -4.34
C SER A 207 10.50 17.21 -4.50
N PRO A 208 11.74 17.32 -5.03
CA PRO A 208 12.31 18.64 -5.35
C PRO A 208 11.45 19.47 -6.30
N GLN A 209 10.71 18.79 -7.20
CA GLN A 209 9.82 19.46 -8.15
C GLN A 209 8.68 20.18 -7.45
N VAL A 210 8.11 19.59 -6.40
CA VAL A 210 7.00 20.16 -5.62
C VAL A 210 7.48 21.39 -4.86
N MET A 211 8.64 21.31 -4.22
CA MET A 211 9.24 22.43 -3.50
C MET A 211 9.58 23.58 -4.45
N THR A 212 10.27 23.30 -5.55
CA THR A 212 10.60 24.30 -6.56
C THR A 212 9.34 24.96 -7.15
N ARG A 213 8.29 24.19 -7.44
CA ARG A 213 7.01 24.72 -7.93
C ARG A 213 6.36 25.66 -6.93
N SER A 214 6.40 25.31 -5.64
CA SER A 214 5.91 26.16 -4.56
C SER A 214 6.66 27.50 -4.49
N THR A 215 7.99 27.46 -4.50
CA THR A 215 8.85 28.68 -4.51
C THR A 215 8.54 29.56 -5.70
N ILE A 216 8.39 29.00 -6.90
CA ILE A 216 8.05 29.76 -8.12
C ILE A 216 6.65 30.37 -8.03
N GLN A 217 5.66 29.64 -7.51
CA GLN A 217 4.30 30.16 -7.34
C GLN A 217 4.28 31.31 -6.33
N GLN A 218 4.95 31.18 -5.20
CA GLN A 218 5.08 32.24 -4.21
C GLN A 218 5.79 33.47 -4.82
N ALA A 219 6.88 33.26 -5.55
CA ALA A 219 7.58 34.35 -6.23
C ALA A 219 6.72 35.08 -7.27
N LYS A 220 5.79 34.38 -7.92
CA LYS A 220 4.80 34.97 -8.79
C LYS A 220 3.76 35.77 -8.00
N ASP A 221 3.25 35.23 -6.90
CA ASP A 221 2.22 35.87 -6.08
C ASP A 221 2.74 37.13 -5.38
N TYR A 222 4.01 37.14 -4.95
CA TYR A 222 4.72 38.30 -4.40
C TYR A 222 5.29 39.25 -5.47
N GLN A 223 4.93 39.07 -6.75
CA GLN A 223 5.39 39.92 -7.86
C GLN A 223 6.93 39.98 -8.00
N ILE A 224 7.64 38.95 -7.67
CA ILE A 224 9.07 38.78 -7.97
C ILE A 224 9.26 38.31 -9.41
N LEU A 225 8.34 37.45 -9.87
CA LEU A 225 8.32 36.89 -11.21
C LEU A 225 7.10 37.36 -12.01
N ASN A 226 7.34 37.63 -13.29
CA ASN A 226 6.29 37.90 -14.28
C ASN A 226 6.24 36.73 -15.28
N VAL A 227 5.18 35.93 -15.17
CA VAL A 227 4.99 34.71 -15.97
C VAL A 227 4.10 35.02 -17.15
N LYS A 228 4.65 35.03 -18.38
CA LYS A 228 3.98 35.25 -19.66
C LYS A 228 3.97 33.98 -20.50
N LYS A 229 3.10 33.91 -21.52
CA LYS A 229 3.00 32.73 -22.41
C LYS A 229 4.30 32.39 -23.17
N ASN A 230 5.14 33.37 -23.40
CA ASN A 230 6.39 33.28 -24.17
C ASN A 230 7.65 33.17 -23.32
N GLY A 231 7.55 33.37 -21.99
CA GLY A 231 8.70 33.32 -21.09
C GLY A 231 8.39 33.76 -19.68
N VAL A 232 9.33 33.48 -18.79
CA VAL A 232 9.34 33.92 -17.40
C VAL A 232 10.40 35.01 -17.24
N PHE A 233 10.03 36.12 -16.63
CA PHE A 233 10.84 37.33 -16.50
C PHE A 233 10.95 37.73 -15.02
N TRP A 234 12.01 38.42 -14.66
CA TRP A 234 12.07 39.17 -13.41
C TRP A 234 11.07 40.32 -13.45
N PHE A 235 10.34 40.53 -12.37
CA PHE A 235 9.32 41.60 -12.34
C PHE A 235 9.95 43.00 -12.30
N ASP A 236 11.05 43.15 -11.58
CA ASP A 236 11.77 44.41 -11.35
C ASP A 236 12.48 44.92 -12.61
N SER A 237 13.19 44.06 -13.32
CA SER A 237 14.04 44.43 -14.45
C SER A 237 13.44 44.04 -15.81
N ASN A 238 12.36 43.26 -15.80
CA ASN A 238 11.77 42.66 -17.00
C ASN A 238 12.76 41.84 -17.85
N ASN A 239 13.87 41.39 -17.22
CA ASN A 239 14.86 40.53 -17.87
C ASN A 239 14.33 39.12 -18.01
N LEU A 240 14.56 38.50 -19.18
CA LEU A 240 14.16 37.13 -19.46
C LEU A 240 15.00 36.15 -18.62
N ILE A 241 14.34 35.26 -17.89
CA ILE A 241 14.96 34.14 -17.14
C ILE A 241 14.97 32.89 -18.02
N VAL A 242 13.79 32.51 -18.55
CA VAL A 242 13.64 31.34 -19.40
C VAL A 242 12.57 31.60 -20.49
N SER A 243 12.86 31.18 -21.71
CA SER A 243 11.89 31.24 -22.83
C SER A 243 11.01 29.97 -22.78
N VAL A 244 9.71 30.16 -23.06
CA VAL A 244 8.72 29.10 -23.06
C VAL A 244 8.36 28.72 -24.49
N PRO A 245 8.57 27.47 -24.92
CA PRO A 245 8.13 26.99 -26.22
C PRO A 245 6.62 27.04 -26.36
N VAL A 246 6.15 27.25 -27.59
CA VAL A 246 4.70 27.28 -27.87
C VAL A 246 4.03 25.97 -27.47
N GLY A 247 2.96 26.04 -26.68
CA GLY A 247 2.19 24.90 -26.23
C GLY A 247 2.66 24.26 -24.91
N GLN A 248 3.70 24.79 -24.26
CA GLN A 248 4.12 24.35 -22.94
C GLN A 248 3.63 25.30 -21.84
N ASP A 249 3.37 24.73 -20.65
CA ASP A 249 3.05 25.56 -19.47
C ASP A 249 4.31 26.28 -18.97
N PRO A 250 4.29 27.61 -18.84
CA PRO A 250 5.41 28.40 -18.33
C PRO A 250 5.90 27.96 -16.94
N MET A 251 4.99 27.54 -16.06
CA MET A 251 5.34 27.07 -14.73
C MET A 251 6.16 25.77 -14.79
N ASP A 252 5.74 24.81 -15.60
CA ASP A 252 6.45 23.55 -15.76
C ASP A 252 7.82 23.72 -16.41
N VAL A 253 7.95 24.67 -17.36
CA VAL A 253 9.24 25.00 -17.99
C VAL A 253 10.16 25.65 -16.97
N MET A 254 9.66 26.56 -16.14
CA MET A 254 10.45 27.21 -15.10
C MET A 254 10.90 26.23 -14.03
N VAL A 255 10.03 25.32 -13.58
CA VAL A 255 10.40 24.24 -12.63
C VAL A 255 11.54 23.40 -13.19
N ARG A 256 11.39 22.90 -14.43
CA ARG A 256 12.44 22.12 -15.09
C ARG A 256 13.74 22.86 -15.22
N PHE A 257 13.67 24.16 -15.56
CA PHE A 257 14.85 25.01 -15.64
C PHE A 257 15.55 25.16 -14.29
N CYS A 258 14.80 25.49 -13.23
CA CYS A 258 15.36 25.65 -11.87
C CYS A 258 16.03 24.37 -11.32
N LEU A 259 15.61 23.20 -11.77
CA LEU A 259 16.23 21.91 -11.40
C LEU A 259 17.51 21.59 -12.19
N THR A 260 17.91 22.44 -13.17
CA THR A 260 19.21 22.31 -13.85
C THR A 260 20.30 23.07 -13.10
N GLU A 261 21.56 22.72 -13.35
CA GLU A 261 22.71 23.45 -12.79
C GLU A 261 22.66 24.97 -13.06
N LYS A 262 22.23 25.36 -14.27
CA LYS A 262 22.09 26.77 -14.65
C LYS A 262 20.94 27.48 -13.93
N GLY A 263 19.88 26.75 -13.62
CA GLY A 263 18.72 27.29 -12.95
C GLY A 263 18.85 27.30 -11.42
N ALA A 264 19.75 26.53 -10.85
CA ALA A 264 19.95 26.46 -9.39
C ALA A 264 20.30 27.82 -8.77
N SER A 265 21.10 28.65 -9.46
CA SER A 265 21.43 30.00 -9.01
C SER A 265 20.20 30.94 -9.03
N VAL A 266 19.29 30.73 -9.99
CA VAL A 266 18.03 31.49 -10.06
C VAL A 266 17.08 31.07 -8.92
N LEU A 267 16.99 29.77 -8.63
CA LEU A 267 16.20 29.25 -7.51
C LEU A 267 16.68 29.83 -6.17
N SER A 268 17.98 29.78 -5.90
CA SER A 268 18.57 30.36 -4.69
C SER A 268 18.29 31.88 -4.57
N ASN A 269 18.35 32.62 -5.67
CA ASN A 269 18.01 34.05 -5.68
C ASN A 269 16.51 34.30 -5.39
N LEU A 270 15.62 33.42 -5.87
CA LEU A 270 14.19 33.49 -5.57
C LEU A 270 13.93 33.23 -4.06
N GLU A 271 14.58 32.22 -3.50
CA GLU A 271 14.48 31.91 -2.07
C GLU A 271 14.96 33.08 -1.22
N GLU A 272 16.14 33.64 -1.51
CA GLU A 272 16.65 34.82 -0.80
C GLU A 272 15.72 36.05 -0.86
N ARG A 273 15.07 36.25 -2.00
CA ARG A 273 14.12 37.36 -2.16
C ARG A 273 12.81 37.12 -1.42
N LEU A 274 12.34 35.86 -1.38
CA LEU A 274 11.15 35.49 -0.62
C LEU A 274 11.42 35.61 0.89
N ASP A 275 12.58 35.17 1.36
CA ASP A 275 12.98 35.30 2.79
C ASP A 275 13.08 36.75 3.26
N LYS A 276 13.36 37.68 2.38
CA LYS A 276 13.38 39.12 2.69
C LYS A 276 11.98 39.76 2.80
N LEU A 277 10.95 39.08 2.30
CA LEU A 277 9.57 39.56 2.29
C LEU A 277 8.71 38.92 3.41
N GLY A 278 9.14 37.80 3.96
CA GLY A 278 8.48 37.09 5.07
C GLY A 278 9.11 37.42 6.39
#